data_677703355709d364da22714e45802e86
#
_entry.id   677703355709d364da22714e45802e86
#
_cell.length_a   1.000
_cell.length_b   1.000
_cell.length_c   1.000
_cell.angle_alpha   90.00
_cell.angle_beta   90.00
_cell.angle_gamma   90.00
#
_symmetry.space_group_name_H-M   'P 1'
#
loop_
_entity.id
_entity.type
_entity.pdbx_description
1 polymer ?
#
loop_
_entity_poly.entity_id
_entity_poly.type
_entity_poly.pdbx_seq_one_letter_code
_entity_poly.pdbx_strand_id
1 'polypeptide(L)'
;MSRPAVLVVDPEASRRREIATGLTEFGYEVIPAVDEQQGMRFAEKLGPGIVVAPAAFALNGGSPLMTRFAARVSGSDHTLLLLGEGEQQGRELPEEVLFLDAAGLDGADLVRRIHLVLLGREVGLEPDANLESLVGDLSLHPLMELLRGLARAQATGRVVCAEGKITLENGEVAGAAAGRTTGVKAFCRLSHLDAGPFWVQLRPPDVTGPVKTAQEIKMDLKALIILALEDAVHDAPDPRCRVRVQVGPAFFETRFNPRQQELLAAVPASVTVGRLLDALPATDGQILRDLLGLRELGIVVLEEPRDLVRVVTDSTCDLPPDLARSHGIQIVPLLVLFGDRVYHDGVDLRPKEFYDLLEKGQEHPRTNPPSKSDFLDIYRALAADRDVISVHIAETLSQTVVHARAAAEEGLPEMQHLRGEAEQVILRVVDSNSVSLGLGMLALFAARMARRGLEPDVIVEHLEAMRSRIHVFFAVNTLDYLARGGRIGKGRAFIGNLLGIKPILGVVNGEVTAVDKVRGGRAAQPRLIELFRAGIDPERPVVVNVAHAKAPVWADRLRGLIQKSFSVAELTVAEMGPVVGTHAGPGTVGAALFQPTADELPLVAPLPEIP
;
A
#
# COMPACT_ATOMS: atom_id res chain seq x y z
N MET A 1 5.26 32.34 -18.16
CA MET A 1 6.72 32.48 -18.19
C MET A 1 7.23 31.41 -19.15
N SER A 2 8.19 31.73 -20.06
CA SER A 2 8.82 30.72 -20.92
C SER A 2 9.62 29.76 -20.04
N ARG A 3 9.63 28.47 -20.37
CA ARG A 3 10.49 27.48 -19.71
C ARG A 3 11.95 27.88 -19.83
N PRO A 4 12.81 27.48 -18.87
CA PRO A 4 14.24 27.75 -18.97
C PRO A 4 14.84 27.11 -20.22
N ALA A 5 15.81 27.76 -20.83
CA ALA A 5 16.54 27.21 -21.96
C ALA A 5 17.42 26.03 -21.50
N VAL A 6 17.45 24.95 -22.31
CA VAL A 6 18.24 23.74 -22.07
C VAL A 6 19.40 23.69 -23.08
N LEU A 7 20.61 23.71 -22.60
CA LEU A 7 21.80 23.49 -23.41
C LEU A 7 22.16 22.01 -23.43
N VAL A 8 22.07 21.38 -24.58
CA VAL A 8 22.46 19.98 -24.79
C VAL A 8 23.82 19.90 -25.44
N VAL A 9 24.82 19.50 -24.67
CA VAL A 9 26.18 19.32 -25.16
C VAL A 9 26.45 17.83 -25.36
N ASP A 10 26.53 17.37 -26.59
CA ASP A 10 26.84 15.98 -26.90
C ASP A 10 27.58 15.83 -28.21
N PRO A 11 28.77 15.19 -28.24
CA PRO A 11 29.53 14.98 -29.47
C PRO A 11 28.84 14.02 -30.43
N GLU A 12 28.00 13.10 -29.93
CA GLU A 12 27.25 12.16 -30.76
C GLU A 12 26.04 12.84 -31.41
N ALA A 13 26.05 12.92 -32.73
CA ALA A 13 25.07 13.70 -33.49
C ALA A 13 23.64 13.09 -33.41
N SER A 14 23.52 11.77 -33.35
CA SER A 14 22.21 11.10 -33.24
C SER A 14 21.57 11.36 -31.87
N ARG A 15 22.29 11.09 -30.78
CA ARG A 15 21.82 11.28 -29.40
C ARG A 15 21.51 12.76 -29.12
N ARG A 16 22.40 13.67 -29.52
CA ARG A 16 22.16 15.12 -29.40
C ARG A 16 20.88 15.57 -30.08
N ARG A 17 20.62 15.07 -31.31
CA ARG A 17 19.41 15.41 -32.07
C ARG A 17 18.17 14.87 -31.40
N GLU A 18 18.22 13.63 -30.94
CA GLU A 18 17.13 12.93 -30.29
C GLU A 18 16.73 13.64 -28.99
N ILE A 19 17.69 13.94 -28.12
CA ILE A 19 17.47 14.71 -26.88
C ILE A 19 16.89 16.09 -27.22
N ALA A 20 17.48 16.80 -28.17
CA ALA A 20 17.02 18.16 -28.53
C ALA A 20 15.58 18.14 -29.09
N THR A 21 15.26 17.21 -29.97
CA THR A 21 13.92 17.08 -30.55
C THR A 21 12.90 16.72 -29.46
N GLY A 22 13.17 15.69 -28.67
CA GLY A 22 12.24 15.26 -27.61
C GLY A 22 12.00 16.31 -26.54
N LEU A 23 13.03 17.02 -26.08
CA LEU A 23 12.85 18.11 -25.12
C LEU A 23 12.09 19.31 -25.73
N THR A 24 12.25 19.55 -27.03
CA THR A 24 11.47 20.59 -27.72
C THR A 24 9.99 20.22 -27.79
N GLU A 25 9.65 18.94 -27.97
CA GLU A 25 8.29 18.43 -27.91
C GLU A 25 7.65 18.61 -26.54
N PHE A 26 8.47 18.56 -25.47
CA PHE A 26 8.03 18.92 -24.11
C PHE A 26 7.99 20.43 -23.84
N GLY A 27 8.23 21.27 -24.85
CA GLY A 27 8.12 22.74 -24.77
C GLY A 27 9.33 23.46 -24.19
N TYR A 28 10.51 22.82 -24.13
CA TYR A 28 11.75 23.50 -23.77
C TYR A 28 12.36 24.22 -24.97
N GLU A 29 13.03 25.37 -24.72
CA GLU A 29 13.90 26.00 -25.68
C GLU A 29 15.25 25.27 -25.62
N VAL A 30 15.59 24.47 -26.65
CA VAL A 30 16.79 23.63 -26.64
C VAL A 30 17.86 24.19 -27.54
N ILE A 31 19.08 24.34 -26.99
CA ILE A 31 20.26 24.81 -27.71
C ILE A 31 21.26 23.64 -27.81
N PRO A 32 21.41 23.03 -29.00
CA PRO A 32 22.35 21.93 -29.19
C PRO A 32 23.78 22.45 -29.39
N ALA A 33 24.76 21.81 -28.73
CA ALA A 33 26.20 22.07 -28.91
C ALA A 33 26.94 20.77 -29.22
N VAL A 34 27.86 20.79 -30.17
CA VAL A 34 28.57 19.60 -30.66
C VAL A 34 29.77 19.23 -29.80
N ASP A 35 30.31 20.18 -29.08
CA ASP A 35 31.48 20.00 -28.22
C ASP A 35 31.45 20.96 -27.02
N GLU A 36 32.40 20.76 -26.13
CA GLU A 36 32.61 21.55 -24.93
C GLU A 36 32.86 23.04 -25.22
N GLN A 37 33.62 23.36 -26.27
CA GLN A 37 33.95 24.74 -26.63
C GLN A 37 32.71 25.52 -27.10
N GLN A 38 31.88 24.88 -27.89
CA GLN A 38 30.61 25.44 -28.35
C GLN A 38 29.62 25.57 -27.17
N GLY A 39 29.54 24.55 -26.29
CA GLY A 39 28.76 24.57 -25.07
C GLY A 39 29.12 25.76 -24.17
N MET A 40 30.42 26.02 -23.95
CA MET A 40 30.91 27.19 -23.19
C MET A 40 30.45 28.54 -23.77
N ARG A 41 30.58 28.69 -25.10
CA ARG A 41 30.17 29.93 -25.77
C ARG A 41 28.66 30.20 -25.64
N PHE A 42 27.85 29.15 -25.65
CA PHE A 42 26.41 29.28 -25.46
C PHE A 42 26.05 29.51 -23.98
N ALA A 43 26.67 28.81 -23.05
CA ALA A 43 26.46 28.99 -21.63
C ALA A 43 26.81 30.40 -21.11
N GLU A 44 27.80 31.07 -21.73
CA GLU A 44 28.15 32.47 -21.40
C GLU A 44 27.07 33.48 -21.80
N LYS A 45 26.22 33.10 -22.78
CA LYS A 45 25.15 33.97 -23.33
C LYS A 45 23.78 33.63 -22.77
N LEU A 46 23.61 32.43 -22.22
CA LEU A 46 22.37 31.98 -21.58
C LEU A 46 22.26 32.63 -20.20
N GLY A 47 21.05 33.10 -19.90
CA GLY A 47 20.64 33.37 -18.52
C GLY A 47 20.57 32.07 -17.71
N PRO A 48 19.97 32.10 -16.50
CA PRO A 48 19.76 30.90 -15.69
C PRO A 48 19.14 29.79 -16.53
N GLY A 49 19.79 28.63 -16.62
CA GLY A 49 19.39 27.56 -17.51
C GLY A 49 19.93 26.20 -17.06
N ILE A 50 19.62 25.19 -17.83
CA ILE A 50 19.96 23.80 -17.56
C ILE A 50 20.94 23.31 -18.61
N VAL A 51 21.97 22.55 -18.20
CA VAL A 51 22.94 21.94 -19.08
C VAL A 51 22.88 20.44 -18.97
N VAL A 52 22.69 19.76 -20.10
CA VAL A 52 22.77 18.33 -20.24
C VAL A 52 24.05 17.95 -20.98
N ALA A 53 24.93 17.16 -20.37
CA ALA A 53 26.22 16.82 -20.95
C ALA A 53 26.67 15.40 -20.60
N PRO A 54 27.51 14.72 -21.42
CA PRO A 54 28.07 13.43 -21.07
C PRO A 54 28.94 13.48 -19.81
N ALA A 55 28.79 12.49 -18.93
CA ALA A 55 29.58 12.36 -17.70
C ALA A 55 31.10 12.24 -17.97
N ALA A 56 31.48 11.77 -19.15
CA ALA A 56 32.88 11.73 -19.58
C ALA A 56 33.59 13.11 -19.52
N PHE A 57 32.85 14.21 -19.65
CA PHE A 57 33.40 15.56 -19.49
C PHE A 57 33.74 15.87 -18.02
N ALA A 58 33.08 15.26 -17.06
CA ALA A 58 33.39 15.44 -15.64
C ALA A 58 34.48 14.49 -15.14
N LEU A 59 34.67 13.34 -15.78
CA LEU A 59 35.51 12.24 -15.29
C LEU A 59 36.96 12.30 -15.75
N ASN A 60 37.27 12.94 -16.88
CA ASN A 60 38.59 12.95 -17.50
C ASN A 60 39.51 14.12 -17.05
N GLY A 61 39.65 14.32 -15.72
CA GLY A 61 40.72 15.19 -15.20
C GLY A 61 40.44 16.70 -15.21
N GLY A 62 39.20 17.10 -15.15
CA GLY A 62 38.79 18.49 -14.99
C GLY A 62 38.72 19.23 -16.33
N SER A 63 37.69 18.95 -17.10
CA SER A 63 37.31 19.74 -18.27
C SER A 63 37.16 21.22 -17.86
N PRO A 64 37.69 22.16 -18.65
CA PRO A 64 37.53 23.60 -18.41
C PRO A 64 36.07 24.04 -18.32
N LEU A 65 35.15 23.37 -19.05
CA LEU A 65 33.70 23.56 -18.99
C LEU A 65 33.17 23.22 -17.60
N MET A 66 33.53 22.04 -17.09
CA MET A 66 33.06 21.54 -15.82
C MET A 66 33.61 22.34 -14.64
N THR A 67 34.89 22.70 -14.66
CA THR A 67 35.52 23.51 -13.60
C THR A 67 34.92 24.92 -13.54
N ARG A 68 34.63 25.53 -14.68
CA ARG A 68 33.97 26.84 -14.75
C ARG A 68 32.47 26.77 -14.50
N PHE A 69 31.81 25.66 -14.89
CA PHE A 69 30.39 25.46 -14.59
C PHE A 69 30.19 25.18 -13.11
N ALA A 70 30.92 24.25 -12.51
CA ALA A 70 30.87 23.98 -11.08
C ALA A 70 31.19 25.22 -10.23
N ALA A 71 32.12 26.05 -10.64
CA ALA A 71 32.42 27.31 -9.95
C ALA A 71 31.35 28.40 -10.13
N ARG A 72 30.51 28.31 -11.15
CA ARG A 72 29.36 29.22 -11.37
C ARG A 72 28.05 28.67 -10.81
N VAL A 73 27.89 27.34 -10.73
CA VAL A 73 26.73 26.66 -10.22
C VAL A 73 26.62 26.78 -8.69
N SER A 74 27.74 26.81 -7.97
CA SER A 74 27.73 27.13 -6.53
C SER A 74 27.38 28.61 -6.31
N GLY A 75 26.08 28.93 -6.40
CA GLY A 75 25.52 30.28 -6.19
C GLY A 75 24.69 30.83 -7.35
N SER A 76 24.38 30.07 -8.37
CA SER A 76 23.51 30.47 -9.49
C SER A 76 22.36 29.49 -9.76
N ASP A 77 21.28 29.97 -10.38
CA ASP A 77 20.09 29.19 -10.77
C ASP A 77 20.34 28.17 -11.92
N HIS A 78 21.57 27.68 -12.09
CA HIS A 78 21.93 26.73 -13.15
C HIS A 78 21.97 25.31 -12.63
N THR A 79 21.52 24.36 -13.45
CA THR A 79 21.54 22.92 -13.17
C THR A 79 22.40 22.20 -14.19
N LEU A 80 23.25 21.30 -13.73
CA LEU A 80 24.03 20.42 -14.57
C LEU A 80 23.55 18.99 -14.45
N LEU A 81 23.11 18.42 -15.56
CA LEU A 81 22.72 17.01 -15.66
C LEU A 81 23.77 16.25 -16.47
N LEU A 82 24.43 15.28 -15.83
CA LEU A 82 25.45 14.45 -16.45
C LEU A 82 24.85 13.11 -16.90
N LEU A 83 25.04 12.77 -18.17
CA LEU A 83 24.66 11.49 -18.76
C LEU A 83 25.85 10.53 -18.75
N GLY A 84 25.75 9.36 -18.11
CA GLY A 84 26.82 8.38 -18.04
C GLY A 84 26.32 6.95 -18.10
N GLU A 85 27.24 5.97 -18.16
CA GLU A 85 26.94 4.55 -18.11
C GLU A 85 27.51 3.94 -16.81
N GLY A 86 26.65 3.27 -16.03
CA GLY A 86 27.00 2.54 -14.82
C GLY A 86 27.01 3.38 -13.53
N GLU A 87 26.91 2.71 -12.38
CA GLU A 87 26.95 3.32 -11.06
C GLU A 87 28.28 4.02 -10.79
N GLN A 88 28.24 5.29 -10.47
CA GLN A 88 29.39 6.01 -9.92
C GLN A 88 29.60 5.63 -8.44
N GLN A 89 30.34 4.55 -8.18
CA GLN A 89 30.78 4.24 -6.83
C GLN A 89 31.88 5.23 -6.38
N GLY A 90 31.53 6.11 -5.43
CA GLY A 90 32.51 6.75 -4.55
C GLY A 90 32.98 8.17 -4.88
N ARG A 91 32.30 8.96 -5.68
CA ARG A 91 32.57 10.41 -5.80
C ARG A 91 31.38 11.24 -5.33
N GLU A 92 31.59 12.06 -4.32
CA GLU A 92 30.66 13.12 -3.94
C GLU A 92 30.63 14.16 -5.06
N LEU A 93 29.52 14.23 -5.80
CA LEU A 93 29.24 15.34 -6.70
C LEU A 93 28.64 16.49 -5.87
N PRO A 94 28.88 17.76 -6.25
CA PRO A 94 28.16 18.89 -5.65
C PRO A 94 26.64 18.68 -5.75
N GLU A 95 25.87 19.16 -4.78
CA GLU A 95 24.39 19.03 -4.73
C GLU A 95 23.69 19.56 -6.00
N GLU A 96 24.33 20.49 -6.71
CA GLU A 96 23.81 21.09 -7.93
C GLU A 96 24.07 20.26 -9.19
N VAL A 97 24.81 19.15 -9.08
CA VAL A 97 25.16 18.27 -10.20
C VAL A 97 24.36 16.98 -10.08
N LEU A 98 23.48 16.75 -11.02
CA LEU A 98 22.70 15.54 -11.12
C LEU A 98 23.34 14.54 -12.07
N PHE A 99 23.26 13.26 -11.74
CA PHE A 99 23.75 12.19 -12.60
C PHE A 99 22.60 11.31 -13.06
N LEU A 100 22.52 11.04 -14.37
CA LEU A 100 21.58 10.12 -14.97
C LEU A 100 22.34 8.94 -15.57
N ASP A 101 22.08 7.72 -15.09
CA ASP A 101 22.56 6.50 -15.74
C ASP A 101 21.78 6.28 -17.03
N ALA A 102 22.49 6.40 -18.15
CA ALA A 102 21.94 6.23 -19.49
C ALA A 102 22.20 4.82 -20.06
N ALA A 103 22.76 3.90 -19.26
CA ALA A 103 23.08 2.55 -19.72
C ALA A 103 21.83 1.78 -20.14
N GLY A 104 21.79 1.30 -21.39
CA GLY A 104 20.70 0.48 -21.90
C GLY A 104 19.39 1.22 -22.17
N LEU A 105 19.34 2.55 -22.02
CA LEU A 105 18.16 3.34 -22.38
C LEU A 105 18.10 3.57 -23.89
N ASP A 106 16.91 3.45 -24.46
CA ASP A 106 16.65 3.99 -25.79
C ASP A 106 16.49 5.53 -25.70
N GLY A 107 16.46 6.18 -26.87
CA GLY A 107 16.43 7.64 -26.89
C GLY A 107 15.15 8.25 -26.32
N ALA A 108 14.00 7.60 -26.46
CA ALA A 108 12.74 8.08 -25.93
C ALA A 108 12.72 7.99 -24.38
N ASP A 109 13.23 6.90 -23.81
CA ASP A 109 13.38 6.73 -22.37
C ASP A 109 14.39 7.73 -21.77
N LEU A 110 15.50 7.96 -22.47
CA LEU A 110 16.47 8.95 -22.05
C LEU A 110 15.87 10.36 -22.00
N VAL A 111 15.15 10.76 -23.04
CA VAL A 111 14.45 12.07 -23.10
C VAL A 111 13.42 12.20 -21.99
N ARG A 112 12.64 11.15 -21.73
CA ARG A 112 11.64 11.10 -20.66
C ARG A 112 12.27 11.31 -19.27
N ARG A 113 13.37 10.63 -18.98
CA ARG A 113 14.07 10.76 -17.69
C ARG A 113 14.71 12.14 -17.52
N ILE A 114 15.32 12.68 -18.58
CA ILE A 114 15.81 14.07 -18.57
C ILE A 114 14.66 15.03 -18.27
N HIS A 115 13.53 14.88 -18.98
CA HIS A 115 12.35 15.74 -18.76
C HIS A 115 11.82 15.62 -17.32
N LEU A 116 11.77 14.42 -16.75
CA LEU A 116 11.33 14.20 -15.36
C LEU A 116 12.21 14.98 -14.36
N VAL A 117 13.53 14.89 -14.50
CA VAL A 117 14.49 15.63 -13.65
C VAL A 117 14.29 17.14 -13.78
N LEU A 118 14.11 17.63 -15.00
CA LEU A 118 13.90 19.06 -15.27
C LEU A 118 12.58 19.56 -14.68
N LEU A 119 11.51 18.79 -14.85
CA LEU A 119 10.20 19.10 -14.29
C LEU A 119 10.23 19.07 -12.75
N GLY A 120 10.90 18.08 -12.17
CA GLY A 120 11.06 17.97 -10.72
C GLY A 120 11.62 19.26 -10.12
N ARG A 121 12.67 19.81 -10.69
CA ARG A 121 13.23 21.11 -10.27
C ARG A 121 12.27 22.29 -10.50
N GLU A 122 11.54 22.30 -11.61
CA GLU A 122 10.56 23.35 -11.90
C GLU A 122 9.42 23.40 -10.87
N VAL A 123 9.02 22.23 -10.36
CA VAL A 123 7.94 22.11 -9.37
C VAL A 123 8.43 21.89 -7.93
N GLY A 124 9.75 21.84 -7.70
CA GLY A 124 10.35 21.67 -6.38
C GLY A 124 10.27 20.23 -5.83
N LEU A 125 10.29 19.23 -6.71
CA LEU A 125 10.20 17.81 -6.35
C LEU A 125 11.44 17.04 -6.78
N GLU A 126 11.77 15.99 -6.04
CA GLU A 126 12.86 15.07 -6.40
C GLU A 126 12.31 13.87 -7.21
N PRO A 127 13.07 13.41 -8.21
CA PRO A 127 12.74 12.16 -8.89
C PRO A 127 12.99 10.95 -7.97
N ASP A 128 12.25 9.87 -8.18
CA ASP A 128 12.48 8.59 -7.52
C ASP A 128 13.82 7.96 -7.97
N ALA A 129 14.25 6.90 -7.26
CA ALA A 129 15.54 6.24 -7.53
C ALA A 129 15.64 5.67 -8.97
N ASN A 130 14.51 5.36 -9.60
CA ASN A 130 14.46 4.81 -10.97
C ASN A 130 14.24 5.89 -12.05
N LEU A 131 14.04 7.14 -11.65
CA LEU A 131 13.70 8.25 -12.55
C LEU A 131 12.41 7.98 -13.37
N GLU A 132 11.41 7.36 -12.75
CA GLU A 132 10.12 7.05 -13.37
C GLU A 132 8.99 7.96 -12.89
N SER A 133 9.13 8.54 -11.69
CA SER A 133 8.18 9.48 -11.10
C SER A 133 8.87 10.55 -10.27
N LEU A 134 8.18 11.68 -10.06
CA LEU A 134 8.56 12.63 -9.02
C LEU A 134 7.84 12.24 -7.74
N VAL A 135 8.51 12.36 -6.62
CA VAL A 135 7.97 11.98 -5.31
C VAL A 135 7.91 13.20 -4.39
N GLY A 136 6.92 13.23 -3.52
CA GLY A 136 6.78 14.30 -2.54
C GLY A 136 5.77 13.93 -1.45
N ASP A 137 5.59 14.86 -0.51
CA ASP A 137 4.59 14.76 0.55
C ASP A 137 3.68 16.00 0.51
N LEU A 138 2.38 15.81 0.64
CA LEU A 138 1.38 16.88 0.56
C LEU A 138 1.51 17.90 1.70
N SER A 139 2.09 17.51 2.83
CA SER A 139 2.39 18.44 3.93
C SER A 139 3.45 19.49 3.58
N LEU A 140 4.35 19.16 2.65
CA LEU A 140 5.40 20.05 2.16
C LEU A 140 5.04 20.69 0.82
N HIS A 141 4.27 20.00 0.00
CA HIS A 141 3.86 20.40 -1.35
C HIS A 141 2.34 20.32 -1.50
N PRO A 142 1.59 21.34 -1.08
CA PRO A 142 0.13 21.32 -1.16
C PRO A 142 -0.37 20.99 -2.57
N LEU A 143 -1.32 20.07 -2.69
CA LEU A 143 -1.77 19.52 -3.98
C LEU A 143 -2.16 20.62 -4.98
N MET A 144 -2.80 21.69 -4.52
CA MET A 144 -3.22 22.79 -5.39
C MET A 144 -2.05 23.61 -5.96
N GLU A 145 -0.95 23.75 -5.20
CA GLU A 145 0.27 24.41 -5.68
C GLU A 145 1.00 23.51 -6.67
N LEU A 146 1.07 22.21 -6.37
CA LEU A 146 1.62 21.20 -7.27
C LEU A 146 0.88 21.22 -8.62
N LEU A 147 -0.46 21.18 -8.62
CA LEU A 147 -1.26 21.22 -9.84
C LEU A 147 -1.06 22.52 -10.64
N ARG A 148 -0.91 23.65 -9.96
CA ARG A 148 -0.58 24.92 -10.63
C ARG A 148 0.81 24.89 -11.26
N GLY A 149 1.79 24.25 -10.61
CA GLY A 149 3.13 24.02 -11.16
C GLY A 149 3.07 23.15 -12.41
N LEU A 150 2.41 21.99 -12.32
CA LEU A 150 2.25 21.05 -13.43
C LEU A 150 1.44 21.65 -14.60
N ALA A 151 0.44 22.49 -14.31
CA ALA A 151 -0.32 23.21 -15.34
C ALA A 151 0.56 24.24 -16.09
N ARG A 152 1.40 25.00 -15.37
CA ARG A 152 2.36 25.93 -16.00
C ARG A 152 3.37 25.19 -16.87
N ALA A 153 3.77 24.01 -16.44
CA ALA A 153 4.65 23.11 -17.17
C ALA A 153 3.95 22.34 -18.30
N GLN A 154 2.66 22.54 -18.53
CA GLN A 154 1.85 21.79 -19.51
C GLN A 154 2.05 20.27 -19.42
N ALA A 155 2.20 19.76 -18.19
CA ALA A 155 2.50 18.36 -17.95
C ALA A 155 1.33 17.46 -18.37
N THR A 156 1.65 16.32 -18.99
CA THR A 156 0.70 15.24 -19.27
C THR A 156 1.10 14.02 -18.46
N GLY A 157 0.17 13.49 -17.66
CA GLY A 157 0.47 12.38 -16.77
C GLY A 157 -0.54 12.22 -15.64
N ARG A 158 -0.09 11.74 -14.50
CA ARG A 158 -0.93 11.50 -13.33
C ARG A 158 -0.24 11.95 -12.06
N VAL A 159 -1.00 12.59 -11.18
CA VAL A 159 -0.63 12.73 -9.77
C VAL A 159 -1.36 11.62 -9.02
N VAL A 160 -0.62 10.75 -8.37
CA VAL A 160 -1.14 9.60 -7.61
C VAL A 160 -0.84 9.85 -6.14
N CYS A 161 -1.84 9.80 -5.30
CA CYS A 161 -1.71 9.85 -3.83
C CYS A 161 -2.44 8.66 -3.20
N ALA A 162 -2.34 8.54 -1.89
CA ALA A 162 -2.90 7.42 -1.16
C ALA A 162 -4.41 7.20 -1.40
N GLU A 163 -5.18 8.28 -1.55
CA GLU A 163 -6.63 8.24 -1.65
C GLU A 163 -7.15 8.26 -3.09
N GLY A 164 -6.26 8.43 -4.07
CA GLY A 164 -6.68 8.44 -5.46
C GLY A 164 -5.67 9.01 -6.44
N LYS A 165 -6.18 9.46 -7.58
CA LYS A 165 -5.36 9.99 -8.67
C LYS A 165 -6.03 11.13 -9.41
N ILE A 166 -5.21 12.09 -9.87
CA ILE A 166 -5.62 13.17 -10.79
C ILE A 166 -4.87 12.97 -12.09
N THR A 167 -5.58 12.99 -13.21
CA THR A 167 -5.02 12.86 -14.54
C THR A 167 -4.93 14.22 -15.19
N LEU A 168 -3.77 14.52 -15.76
CA LEU A 168 -3.47 15.77 -16.47
C LEU A 168 -3.25 15.50 -17.94
N GLU A 169 -3.71 16.39 -18.80
CA GLU A 169 -3.45 16.43 -20.23
C GLU A 169 -3.10 17.86 -20.63
N ASN A 170 -1.89 18.09 -21.09
CA ASN A 170 -1.37 19.42 -21.44
C ASN A 170 -1.54 20.48 -20.33
N GLY A 171 -1.36 20.07 -19.07
CA GLY A 171 -1.51 20.94 -17.90
C GLY A 171 -2.95 21.12 -17.41
N GLU A 172 -3.95 20.63 -18.13
CA GLU A 172 -5.34 20.67 -17.73
C GLU A 172 -5.74 19.38 -17.00
N VAL A 173 -6.66 19.49 -16.02
CA VAL A 173 -7.17 18.31 -15.32
C VAL A 173 -8.20 17.60 -16.22
N ALA A 174 -7.80 16.49 -16.79
CA ALA A 174 -8.65 15.67 -17.66
C ALA A 174 -9.59 14.74 -16.86
N GLY A 175 -9.22 14.36 -15.63
CA GLY A 175 -10.05 13.53 -14.78
C GLY A 175 -9.46 13.32 -13.39
N ALA A 176 -10.29 12.85 -12.48
CA ALA A 176 -9.88 12.46 -11.13
C ALA A 176 -10.65 11.20 -10.69
N ALA A 177 -10.06 10.42 -9.78
CA ALA A 177 -10.68 9.28 -9.15
C ALA A 177 -10.20 9.18 -7.69
N ALA A 178 -11.14 9.00 -6.75
CA ALA A 178 -10.90 8.84 -5.32
C ALA A 178 -11.87 7.78 -4.77
N GLY A 179 -11.34 6.63 -4.33
CA GLY A 179 -12.15 5.49 -3.95
C GLY A 179 -13.12 5.08 -5.08
N ARG A 180 -14.41 5.09 -4.79
CA ARG A 180 -15.48 4.78 -5.77
C ARG A 180 -15.96 5.99 -6.57
N THR A 181 -15.47 7.19 -6.30
CA THR A 181 -15.89 8.43 -6.96
C THR A 181 -14.95 8.81 -8.09
N THR A 182 -15.51 9.49 -9.12
CA THR A 182 -14.77 9.99 -10.27
C THR A 182 -15.18 11.42 -10.63
N GLY A 183 -14.42 12.06 -11.51
CA GLY A 183 -14.73 13.40 -12.03
C GLY A 183 -14.51 14.49 -10.99
N VAL A 184 -15.35 15.53 -11.07
CA VAL A 184 -15.25 16.74 -10.23
C VAL A 184 -15.33 16.42 -8.75
N LYS A 185 -16.21 15.52 -8.35
CA LYS A 185 -16.36 15.08 -6.96
C LYS A 185 -15.06 14.47 -6.40
N ALA A 186 -14.43 13.58 -7.16
CA ALA A 186 -13.16 13.00 -6.77
C ALA A 186 -12.04 14.06 -6.70
N PHE A 187 -12.05 15.03 -7.62
CA PHE A 187 -11.12 16.16 -7.57
C PHE A 187 -11.27 16.95 -6.27
N CYS A 188 -12.50 17.34 -5.90
CA CYS A 188 -12.76 18.07 -4.65
C CYS A 188 -12.26 17.26 -3.44
N ARG A 189 -12.53 15.95 -3.36
CA ARG A 189 -12.03 15.08 -2.30
C ARG A 189 -10.52 15.11 -2.16
N LEU A 190 -9.81 14.90 -3.27
CA LEU A 190 -8.35 14.89 -3.29
C LEU A 190 -7.76 16.25 -2.96
N SER A 191 -8.43 17.34 -3.33
CA SER A 191 -7.95 18.70 -3.08
C SER A 191 -7.91 19.12 -1.61
N HIS A 192 -8.63 18.39 -0.75
CA HIS A 192 -8.63 18.62 0.70
C HIS A 192 -7.57 17.78 1.46
N LEU A 193 -6.77 16.99 0.75
CA LEU A 193 -5.66 16.27 1.35
C LEU A 193 -4.54 17.27 1.71
N ASP A 194 -4.11 17.25 2.95
CA ASP A 194 -3.10 18.15 3.53
C ASP A 194 -1.79 17.43 3.93
N ALA A 195 -1.78 16.10 3.89
CA ALA A 195 -0.62 15.28 4.21
C ALA A 195 -0.62 13.96 3.46
N GLY A 196 0.55 13.34 3.39
CA GLY A 196 0.76 12.02 2.81
C GLY A 196 1.57 12.01 1.52
N PRO A 197 2.19 10.88 1.19
CA PRO A 197 3.03 10.75 0.02
C PRO A 197 2.24 10.84 -1.28
N PHE A 198 2.85 11.40 -2.30
CA PHE A 198 2.32 11.39 -3.66
C PHE A 198 3.42 11.13 -4.69
N TRP A 199 3.00 10.73 -5.89
CA TRP A 199 3.85 10.48 -7.05
C TRP A 199 3.30 11.21 -8.28
N VAL A 200 4.18 11.87 -9.04
CA VAL A 200 3.85 12.44 -10.35
C VAL A 200 4.43 11.53 -11.42
N GLN A 201 3.58 10.81 -12.12
CA GLN A 201 3.93 9.91 -13.22
C GLN A 201 3.67 10.59 -14.55
N LEU A 202 4.71 10.88 -15.32
CA LEU A 202 4.58 11.49 -16.63
C LEU A 202 4.26 10.45 -17.70
N ARG A 203 3.47 10.86 -18.69
CA ARG A 203 3.16 10.01 -19.84
C ARG A 203 4.31 10.06 -20.84
N PRO A 204 4.75 8.91 -21.40
CA PRO A 204 5.70 8.90 -22.53
C PRO A 204 5.16 9.67 -23.74
N PRO A 205 5.98 10.40 -24.48
CA PRO A 205 5.56 11.23 -25.61
C PRO A 205 5.06 10.42 -26.83
N ASP A 206 5.46 9.16 -26.94
CA ASP A 206 5.09 8.22 -28.01
C ASP A 206 3.70 7.60 -27.84
N VAL A 207 3.08 7.76 -26.68
CA VAL A 207 1.72 7.27 -26.41
C VAL A 207 0.70 8.28 -26.93
N THR A 208 0.34 8.17 -28.21
CA THR A 208 -0.71 9.01 -28.83
C THR A 208 -2.11 8.50 -28.50
N GLY A 209 -3.05 9.40 -28.23
CA GLY A 209 -4.46 9.15 -27.94
C GLY A 209 -4.91 9.76 -26.62
N PRO A 210 -6.20 10.04 -26.45
CA PRO A 210 -6.72 10.67 -25.23
C PRO A 210 -6.47 9.79 -24.00
N VAL A 211 -6.15 10.40 -22.88
CA VAL A 211 -6.04 9.71 -21.60
C VAL A 211 -7.42 9.19 -21.24
N LYS A 212 -7.60 7.86 -21.21
CA LYS A 212 -8.89 7.27 -20.79
C LYS A 212 -9.13 7.57 -19.33
N THR A 213 -10.12 8.41 -19.05
CA THR A 213 -10.60 8.70 -17.71
C THR A 213 -11.98 8.08 -17.52
N ALA A 214 -12.31 7.67 -16.31
CA ALA A 214 -13.63 7.10 -16.00
C ALA A 214 -14.76 8.15 -16.20
N GLN A 215 -14.44 9.40 -15.94
CA GLN A 215 -15.32 10.55 -16.19
C GLN A 215 -14.46 11.76 -16.52
N GLU A 216 -14.70 12.35 -17.72
CA GLU A 216 -13.99 13.53 -18.20
C GLU A 216 -14.43 14.79 -17.41
N ILE A 217 -13.43 15.57 -16.97
CA ILE A 217 -13.68 16.88 -16.35
C ILE A 217 -13.58 17.95 -17.44
N LYS A 218 -14.68 18.70 -17.62
CA LYS A 218 -14.80 19.78 -18.62
C LYS A 218 -14.76 21.16 -17.97
N MET A 219 -13.83 21.35 -17.05
CA MET A 219 -13.63 22.62 -16.34
C MET A 219 -12.14 22.95 -16.34
N ASP A 220 -11.82 24.24 -16.48
CA ASP A 220 -10.44 24.69 -16.33
C ASP A 220 -9.97 24.56 -14.86
N LEU A 221 -8.66 24.51 -14.65
CA LEU A 221 -8.08 24.34 -13.33
C LEU A 221 -8.48 25.43 -12.33
N LYS A 222 -8.68 26.69 -12.79
CA LYS A 222 -9.09 27.80 -11.89
C LYS A 222 -10.51 27.58 -11.38
N ALA A 223 -11.42 27.20 -12.26
CA ALA A 223 -12.80 26.89 -11.88
C ALA A 223 -12.87 25.69 -10.94
N LEU A 224 -12.06 24.66 -11.18
CA LEU A 224 -11.94 23.50 -10.29
C LEU A 224 -11.41 23.89 -8.90
N ILE A 225 -10.40 24.76 -8.83
CA ILE A 225 -9.84 25.23 -7.55
C ILE A 225 -10.89 26.04 -6.78
N ILE A 226 -11.62 26.93 -7.43
CA ILE A 226 -12.70 27.70 -6.78
C ILE A 226 -13.76 26.75 -6.24
N LEU A 227 -14.20 25.80 -7.05
CA LEU A 227 -15.21 24.82 -6.62
C LEU A 227 -14.74 23.98 -5.44
N ALA A 228 -13.47 23.54 -5.45
CA ALA A 228 -12.90 22.79 -4.34
C ALA A 228 -12.84 23.60 -3.04
N LEU A 229 -12.48 24.88 -3.12
CA LEU A 229 -12.49 25.78 -1.95
C LEU A 229 -13.91 26.02 -1.41
N GLU A 230 -14.90 26.14 -2.31
CA GLU A 230 -16.32 26.27 -1.93
C GLU A 230 -16.90 24.95 -1.37
N ASP A 231 -16.33 23.81 -1.72
CA ASP A 231 -16.80 22.49 -1.27
C ASP A 231 -16.35 22.16 0.16
N ALA A 232 -15.35 22.84 0.69
CA ALA A 232 -14.87 22.64 2.05
C ALA A 232 -15.98 22.89 3.09
N VAL A 233 -16.15 21.95 4.01
CA VAL A 233 -17.10 22.05 5.12
C VAL A 233 -16.32 21.98 6.43
N HIS A 234 -16.38 23.07 7.20
CA HIS A 234 -15.88 23.08 8.56
C HIS A 234 -16.81 22.25 9.46
N ASP A 235 -16.26 21.50 10.39
CA ASP A 235 -17.01 20.63 11.32
C ASP A 235 -17.79 19.51 10.61
N ALA A 236 -17.25 18.98 9.51
CA ALA A 236 -17.81 17.83 8.85
C ALA A 236 -17.90 16.64 9.82
N PRO A 237 -19.05 15.93 9.88
CA PRO A 237 -19.17 14.76 10.73
C PRO A 237 -18.20 13.65 10.26
N ASP A 238 -17.73 12.82 11.19
CA ASP A 238 -16.93 11.66 10.85
C ASP A 238 -17.67 10.81 9.79
N PRO A 239 -17.01 10.42 8.68
CA PRO A 239 -17.62 9.58 7.64
C PRO A 239 -18.21 8.28 8.15
N ARG A 240 -17.76 7.80 9.32
CA ARG A 240 -18.28 6.61 9.99
C ARG A 240 -19.56 6.85 10.80
N CYS A 241 -19.95 8.12 11.06
CA CYS A 241 -21.21 8.43 11.71
C CYS A 241 -22.37 7.79 10.96
N ARG A 242 -23.28 7.13 11.69
CA ARG A 242 -24.52 6.62 11.09
C ARG A 242 -25.54 7.73 10.95
N VAL A 243 -26.22 7.72 9.81
CA VAL A 243 -27.29 8.64 9.50
C VAL A 243 -28.62 7.91 9.65
N ARG A 244 -29.51 8.45 10.45
CA ARG A 244 -30.86 7.93 10.61
C ARG A 244 -31.89 9.04 10.42
N VAL A 245 -32.92 8.76 9.64
CA VAL A 245 -34.05 9.69 9.45
C VAL A 245 -35.00 9.56 10.63
N GLN A 246 -35.31 10.68 11.25
CA GLN A 246 -36.29 10.78 12.33
C GLN A 246 -37.60 11.35 11.79
N VAL A 247 -38.64 10.53 11.68
CA VAL A 247 -39.93 10.96 11.22
C VAL A 247 -40.70 11.56 12.40
N GLY A 248 -40.65 12.90 12.51
CA GLY A 248 -41.36 13.70 13.52
C GLY A 248 -42.17 14.84 12.87
N PRO A 249 -42.77 15.73 13.65
CA PRO A 249 -43.53 16.87 13.11
C PRO A 249 -42.74 17.69 12.11
N ALA A 250 -41.49 18.01 12.38
CA ALA A 250 -40.59 18.76 11.50
C ALA A 250 -40.43 18.12 10.12
N PHE A 251 -40.48 16.78 10.02
CA PHE A 251 -40.38 16.08 8.74
C PHE A 251 -41.54 16.41 7.82
N PHE A 252 -42.76 16.49 8.34
CA PHE A 252 -43.97 16.77 7.57
C PHE A 252 -44.17 18.27 7.25
N GLU A 253 -43.57 19.16 8.04
CA GLU A 253 -43.67 20.60 7.89
C GLU A 253 -42.57 21.18 6.96
N THR A 254 -41.50 20.42 6.71
CA THR A 254 -40.35 20.88 5.92
C THR A 254 -40.55 20.63 4.43
N ARG A 255 -40.30 21.67 3.61
CA ARG A 255 -40.22 21.54 2.16
C ARG A 255 -38.76 21.20 1.78
N PHE A 256 -38.53 19.96 1.35
CA PHE A 256 -37.22 19.53 0.93
C PHE A 256 -36.91 19.96 -0.50
N ASN A 257 -35.71 20.45 -0.73
CA ASN A 257 -35.17 20.66 -2.08
C ASN A 257 -34.84 19.29 -2.75
N PRO A 258 -34.65 19.25 -4.09
CA PRO A 258 -34.42 17.98 -4.81
C PRO A 258 -33.23 17.17 -4.26
N ARG A 259 -32.13 17.81 -3.86
CA ARG A 259 -30.96 17.09 -3.28
C ARG A 259 -31.26 16.51 -1.91
N GLN A 260 -31.97 17.24 -1.06
CA GLN A 260 -32.42 16.75 0.24
C GLN A 260 -33.38 15.57 0.10
N GLN A 261 -34.27 15.59 -0.90
CA GLN A 261 -35.14 14.45 -1.20
C GLN A 261 -34.33 13.24 -1.65
N GLU A 262 -33.33 13.43 -2.52
CA GLU A 262 -32.42 12.39 -2.97
C GLU A 262 -31.60 11.81 -1.80
N LEU A 263 -31.07 12.68 -0.92
CA LEU A 263 -30.35 12.29 0.29
C LEU A 263 -31.23 11.46 1.21
N LEU A 264 -32.44 11.93 1.53
CA LEU A 264 -33.38 11.22 2.41
C LEU A 264 -33.81 9.87 1.81
N ALA A 265 -33.98 9.79 0.48
CA ALA A 265 -34.28 8.54 -0.22
C ALA A 265 -33.11 7.55 -0.21
N ALA A 266 -31.88 8.05 -0.14
CA ALA A 266 -30.66 7.23 -0.06
C ALA A 266 -30.37 6.74 1.35
N VAL A 267 -31.10 7.19 2.40
CA VAL A 267 -30.94 6.72 3.78
C VAL A 267 -31.93 5.57 4.03
N PRO A 268 -31.50 4.30 3.90
CA PRO A 268 -32.28 3.16 4.40
C PRO A 268 -32.31 3.18 5.93
N ALA A 269 -32.74 2.12 6.59
CA ALA A 269 -32.86 2.06 8.06
C ALA A 269 -31.58 2.52 8.80
N SER A 270 -30.41 2.34 8.20
CA SER A 270 -29.13 2.85 8.72
C SER A 270 -28.07 2.89 7.61
N VAL A 271 -27.41 4.02 7.43
CA VAL A 271 -26.33 4.22 6.46
C VAL A 271 -25.25 5.14 7.07
N THR A 272 -23.97 4.94 6.72
CA THR A 272 -22.92 5.86 7.18
C THR A 272 -22.85 7.11 6.30
N VAL A 273 -22.34 8.21 6.87
CA VAL A 273 -22.07 9.45 6.13
C VAL A 273 -21.20 9.16 4.92
N GLY A 274 -20.09 8.41 5.10
CA GLY A 274 -19.19 8.04 4.01
C GLY A 274 -19.91 7.33 2.85
N ARG A 275 -20.83 6.42 3.16
CA ARG A 275 -21.63 5.74 2.13
C ARG A 275 -22.56 6.67 1.37
N LEU A 276 -23.17 7.63 2.04
CA LEU A 276 -23.96 8.67 1.37
C LEU A 276 -23.09 9.54 0.47
N LEU A 277 -21.89 9.90 0.96
CA LEU A 277 -20.92 10.65 0.17
C LEU A 277 -20.51 9.88 -1.09
N ASP A 278 -20.37 8.56 -1.04
CA ASP A 278 -20.01 7.73 -2.20
C ASP A 278 -21.18 7.47 -3.17
N ALA A 279 -22.39 7.35 -2.65
CA ALA A 279 -23.57 6.98 -3.43
C ALA A 279 -24.20 8.15 -4.18
N LEU A 280 -24.14 9.36 -3.62
CA LEU A 280 -24.83 10.52 -4.18
C LEU A 280 -23.94 11.26 -5.20
N PRO A 281 -24.51 11.77 -6.30
CA PRO A 281 -23.75 12.41 -7.37
C PRO A 281 -23.25 13.83 -7.03
N ALA A 282 -23.85 14.51 -6.04
CA ALA A 282 -23.43 15.84 -5.59
C ALA A 282 -22.03 15.79 -4.96
N THR A 283 -21.33 16.94 -4.88
CA THR A 283 -20.04 17.02 -4.18
C THR A 283 -20.21 16.75 -2.70
N ASP A 284 -19.13 16.30 -2.05
CA ASP A 284 -19.19 15.95 -0.62
C ASP A 284 -19.63 17.13 0.25
N GLY A 285 -19.13 18.33 -0.03
CA GLY A 285 -19.51 19.53 0.69
C GLY A 285 -20.99 19.90 0.52
N GLN A 286 -21.56 19.67 -0.66
CA GLN A 286 -22.99 19.87 -0.88
C GLN A 286 -23.84 18.88 -0.08
N ILE A 287 -23.45 17.60 -0.07
CA ILE A 287 -24.15 16.55 0.70
C ILE A 287 -24.05 16.84 2.19
N LEU A 288 -22.85 17.18 2.68
CA LEU A 288 -22.61 17.48 4.09
C LEU A 288 -23.41 18.71 4.56
N ARG A 289 -23.46 19.77 3.78
CA ARG A 289 -24.29 20.95 4.11
C ARG A 289 -25.78 20.61 4.20
N ASP A 290 -26.30 19.84 3.24
CA ASP A 290 -27.69 19.39 3.28
C ASP A 290 -27.94 18.47 4.49
N LEU A 291 -27.01 17.56 4.81
CA LEU A 291 -27.08 16.65 5.95
C LEU A 291 -27.08 17.40 7.30
N LEU A 292 -26.18 18.36 7.46
CA LEU A 292 -26.08 19.20 8.66
C LEU A 292 -27.33 20.07 8.85
N GLY A 293 -27.84 20.65 7.75
CA GLY A 293 -29.11 21.40 7.79
C GLY A 293 -30.29 20.52 8.20
N LEU A 294 -30.39 19.30 7.71
CA LEU A 294 -31.42 18.33 8.13
C LEU A 294 -31.26 17.90 9.60
N ARG A 295 -30.02 17.81 10.08
CA ARG A 295 -29.74 17.54 11.51
C ARG A 295 -30.22 18.69 12.39
N GLU A 296 -29.95 19.95 12.03
CA GLU A 296 -30.41 21.12 12.77
C GLU A 296 -31.94 21.21 12.86
N LEU A 297 -32.62 20.74 11.82
CA LEU A 297 -34.08 20.64 11.80
C LEU A 297 -34.63 19.45 12.57
N GLY A 298 -33.77 18.59 13.14
CA GLY A 298 -34.17 17.38 13.85
C GLY A 298 -34.75 16.27 12.95
N ILE A 299 -34.52 16.35 11.62
CA ILE A 299 -35.00 15.37 10.64
C ILE A 299 -34.00 14.22 10.49
N VAL A 300 -32.72 14.50 10.68
CA VAL A 300 -31.64 13.53 10.65
C VAL A 300 -30.94 13.52 12.00
N VAL A 301 -30.63 12.33 12.49
CA VAL A 301 -29.75 12.11 13.65
C VAL A 301 -28.45 11.51 13.16
N LEU A 302 -27.33 12.10 13.57
CA LEU A 302 -26.00 11.57 13.36
C LEU A 302 -25.59 10.83 14.64
N GLU A 303 -25.45 9.54 14.53
CA GLU A 303 -24.97 8.70 15.62
C GLU A 303 -23.45 8.60 15.52
N GLU A 304 -22.74 8.86 16.63
CA GLU A 304 -21.27 8.76 16.69
C GLU A 304 -20.78 7.41 16.18
N PRO A 305 -19.60 7.38 15.54
CA PRO A 305 -19.05 6.15 15.04
C PRO A 305 -18.85 5.17 16.19
N ARG A 306 -19.52 4.04 16.12
CA ARG A 306 -19.19 2.88 16.96
C ARG A 306 -18.15 2.05 16.21
N ASP A 307 -17.30 1.32 16.92
CA ASP A 307 -16.49 0.25 16.33
C ASP A 307 -17.46 -0.83 15.80
N LEU A 308 -17.96 -0.63 14.57
CA LEU A 308 -19.07 -1.41 14.02
C LEU A 308 -18.67 -2.83 13.62
N VAL A 309 -17.38 -3.03 13.33
CA VAL A 309 -16.86 -4.30 12.84
C VAL A 309 -15.80 -4.82 13.79
N ARG A 310 -15.96 -6.03 14.27
CA ARG A 310 -14.93 -6.73 15.04
C ARG A 310 -14.27 -7.81 14.18
N VAL A 311 -12.95 -7.84 14.21
CA VAL A 311 -12.19 -8.88 13.52
C VAL A 311 -11.87 -10.01 14.48
N VAL A 312 -12.16 -11.23 14.04
CA VAL A 312 -11.82 -12.49 14.70
C VAL A 312 -10.80 -13.23 13.85
N THR A 313 -9.81 -13.81 14.47
CA THR A 313 -8.86 -14.72 13.82
C THR A 313 -8.52 -15.86 14.75
N ASP A 314 -7.67 -16.78 14.35
CA ASP A 314 -7.21 -17.88 15.22
C ASP A 314 -5.75 -17.74 15.60
N SER A 315 -5.31 -18.50 16.58
CA SER A 315 -3.96 -18.38 17.16
C SER A 315 -2.82 -18.69 16.19
N THR A 316 -3.12 -19.33 15.04
CA THR A 316 -2.10 -19.54 13.99
C THR A 316 -1.77 -18.29 13.20
N CYS A 317 -2.33 -17.13 13.54
CA CYS A 317 -1.99 -15.84 12.91
C CYS A 317 -0.59 -15.32 13.26
N ASP A 318 -0.02 -15.81 14.36
CA ASP A 318 1.29 -15.39 14.90
C ASP A 318 1.46 -13.86 15.03
N LEU A 319 0.36 -13.13 15.22
CA LEU A 319 0.43 -11.69 15.48
C LEU A 319 0.99 -11.44 16.88
N PRO A 320 1.88 -10.45 17.06
CA PRO A 320 2.26 -10.01 18.38
C PRO A 320 1.03 -9.65 19.21
N PRO A 321 0.92 -10.12 20.47
CA PRO A 321 -0.29 -9.90 21.29
C PRO A 321 -0.65 -8.42 21.48
N ASP A 322 0.35 -7.54 21.58
CA ASP A 322 0.13 -6.10 21.71
C ASP A 322 -0.47 -5.51 20.43
N LEU A 323 0.02 -5.95 19.27
CA LEU A 323 -0.49 -5.51 17.97
C LEU A 323 -1.94 -5.99 17.76
N ALA A 324 -2.25 -7.24 18.10
CA ALA A 324 -3.61 -7.75 18.03
C ALA A 324 -4.56 -6.96 18.95
N ARG A 325 -4.14 -6.69 20.20
CA ARG A 325 -4.93 -5.91 21.16
C ARG A 325 -5.15 -4.47 20.70
N SER A 326 -4.12 -3.79 20.23
CA SER A 326 -4.21 -2.39 19.78
C SER A 326 -5.16 -2.22 18.59
N HIS A 327 -5.35 -3.27 17.79
CA HIS A 327 -6.28 -3.29 16.66
C HIS A 327 -7.64 -3.93 17.00
N GLY A 328 -7.86 -4.34 18.27
CA GLY A 328 -9.11 -4.97 18.71
C GLY A 328 -9.39 -6.30 18.04
N ILE A 329 -8.36 -7.03 17.61
CA ILE A 329 -8.51 -8.36 16.99
C ILE A 329 -8.72 -9.41 18.07
N GLN A 330 -9.83 -10.16 17.96
CA GLN A 330 -10.11 -11.29 18.84
C GLN A 330 -9.44 -12.55 18.30
N ILE A 331 -8.59 -13.18 19.10
CA ILE A 331 -7.91 -14.43 18.73
C ILE A 331 -8.60 -15.61 19.39
N VAL A 332 -8.97 -16.61 18.59
CA VAL A 332 -9.52 -17.90 19.04
C VAL A 332 -8.37 -18.89 19.17
N PRO A 333 -8.09 -19.43 20.35
CA PRO A 333 -6.97 -20.34 20.54
C PRO A 333 -7.25 -21.73 19.94
N LEU A 334 -6.29 -22.27 19.18
CA LEU A 334 -6.25 -23.68 18.85
C LEU A 334 -5.68 -24.47 20.03
N LEU A 335 -5.84 -25.79 19.98
CA LEU A 335 -5.35 -26.70 21.02
C LEU A 335 -4.03 -27.35 20.62
N VAL A 336 -3.14 -27.48 21.60
CA VAL A 336 -1.88 -28.24 21.51
C VAL A 336 -1.90 -29.35 22.54
N LEU A 337 -1.68 -30.58 22.12
CA LEU A 337 -1.73 -31.79 22.95
C LEU A 337 -0.32 -32.36 23.11
N PHE A 338 0.16 -32.42 24.35
CA PHE A 338 1.35 -33.18 24.73
C PHE A 338 0.92 -34.41 25.56
N GLY A 339 0.87 -35.58 24.92
CA GLY A 339 0.27 -36.78 25.52
C GLY A 339 -1.19 -36.52 25.92
N ASP A 340 -1.50 -36.65 27.20
CA ASP A 340 -2.84 -36.41 27.76
C ASP A 340 -3.10 -34.95 28.19
N ARG A 341 -2.09 -34.07 28.09
CA ARG A 341 -2.24 -32.66 28.46
C ARG A 341 -2.67 -31.83 27.27
N VAL A 342 -3.73 -31.08 27.47
CA VAL A 342 -4.28 -30.14 26.48
C VAL A 342 -3.99 -28.73 26.90
N TYR A 343 -3.48 -27.93 25.96
CA TYR A 343 -3.14 -26.53 26.13
C TYR A 343 -3.82 -25.68 25.07
N HIS A 344 -4.17 -24.43 25.43
CA HIS A 344 -4.69 -23.42 24.51
C HIS A 344 -3.54 -22.53 24.05
N ASP A 345 -3.30 -22.52 22.76
CA ASP A 345 -2.22 -21.76 22.12
C ASP A 345 -2.29 -20.26 22.43
N GLY A 346 -1.22 -19.71 22.97
CA GLY A 346 -1.12 -18.29 23.36
C GLY A 346 -1.82 -17.92 24.67
N VAL A 347 -2.60 -18.81 25.27
CA VAL A 347 -3.35 -18.59 26.51
C VAL A 347 -2.61 -19.21 27.70
N ASP A 348 -2.57 -20.53 27.76
CA ASP A 348 -1.93 -21.30 28.83
C ASP A 348 -0.60 -21.97 28.38
N LEU A 349 -0.24 -21.82 27.09
CA LEU A 349 1.04 -22.24 26.52
C LEU A 349 1.60 -21.14 25.60
N ARG A 350 2.66 -20.47 26.04
CA ARG A 350 3.35 -19.43 25.27
C ARG A 350 4.50 -20.02 24.44
N PRO A 351 4.98 -19.34 23.40
CA PRO A 351 6.04 -19.85 22.51
C PRO A 351 7.28 -20.36 23.26
N LYS A 352 7.82 -19.58 24.19
CA LYS A 352 9.00 -19.97 24.97
C LYS A 352 8.80 -21.29 25.71
N GLU A 353 7.69 -21.43 26.44
CA GLU A 353 7.35 -22.63 27.22
C GLU A 353 7.14 -23.82 26.29
N PHE A 354 6.48 -23.60 25.16
CA PHE A 354 6.26 -24.63 24.14
C PHE A 354 7.59 -25.17 23.59
N TYR A 355 8.52 -24.31 23.15
CA TYR A 355 9.79 -24.78 22.61
C TYR A 355 10.66 -25.47 23.67
N ASP A 356 10.57 -25.05 24.92
CA ASP A 356 11.25 -25.72 26.02
C ASP A 356 10.67 -27.12 26.30
N LEU A 357 9.35 -27.30 26.19
CA LEU A 357 8.69 -28.61 26.27
C LEU A 357 9.02 -29.49 25.07
N LEU A 358 9.02 -28.93 23.86
CA LEU A 358 9.32 -29.65 22.63
C LEU A 358 10.75 -30.21 22.60
N GLU A 359 11.73 -29.49 23.15
CA GLU A 359 13.12 -29.95 23.25
C GLU A 359 13.33 -31.03 24.32
N LYS A 360 12.56 -30.97 25.41
CA LYS A 360 12.67 -31.94 26.53
C LYS A 360 11.80 -33.19 26.31
N GLY A 361 10.78 -33.07 25.46
CA GLY A 361 9.78 -34.11 25.28
C GLY A 361 10.23 -35.23 24.37
N GLN A 362 9.79 -36.45 24.68
CA GLN A 362 9.99 -37.65 23.84
C GLN A 362 8.86 -37.78 22.79
N GLU A 363 7.73 -37.13 23.00
CA GLU A 363 6.57 -37.23 22.15
C GLU A 363 6.37 -35.94 21.34
N HIS A 364 6.02 -36.11 20.07
CA HIS A 364 5.66 -35.03 19.18
C HIS A 364 4.26 -34.53 19.51
N PRO A 365 4.04 -33.22 19.78
CA PRO A 365 2.73 -32.70 20.08
C PRO A 365 1.78 -32.83 18.88
N ARG A 366 0.48 -32.83 19.17
CA ARG A 366 -0.60 -32.78 18.17
C ARG A 366 -1.36 -31.47 18.32
N THR A 367 -2.06 -31.08 17.26
CA THR A 367 -2.88 -29.86 17.28
C THR A 367 -4.30 -30.17 16.86
N ASN A 368 -5.27 -29.50 17.51
CA ASN A 368 -6.68 -29.57 17.15
C ASN A 368 -7.23 -28.16 16.87
N PRO A 369 -8.15 -28.01 15.91
CA PRO A 369 -8.88 -26.76 15.71
C PRO A 369 -9.78 -26.44 16.91
N PRO A 370 -10.18 -25.16 17.10
CA PRO A 370 -11.26 -24.82 18.02
C PRO A 370 -12.55 -25.53 17.62
N SER A 371 -13.41 -25.81 18.58
CA SER A 371 -14.71 -26.40 18.32
C SER A 371 -15.67 -25.36 17.70
N LYS A 372 -16.76 -25.84 17.09
CA LYS A 372 -17.88 -24.98 16.66
C LYS A 372 -18.45 -24.18 17.85
N SER A 373 -18.51 -24.76 19.03
CA SER A 373 -19.03 -24.10 20.24
C SER A 373 -18.16 -22.90 20.64
N ASP A 374 -16.83 -23.02 20.54
CA ASP A 374 -15.90 -21.93 20.87
C ASP A 374 -16.16 -20.71 19.99
N PHE A 375 -16.41 -20.91 18.70
CA PHE A 375 -16.78 -19.85 17.77
C PHE A 375 -18.17 -19.29 18.05
N LEU A 376 -19.17 -20.13 18.33
CA LEU A 376 -20.54 -19.70 18.66
C LEU A 376 -20.53 -18.72 19.84
N ASP A 377 -19.82 -19.05 20.91
CA ASP A 377 -19.76 -18.22 22.11
C ASP A 377 -19.12 -16.83 21.82
N ILE A 378 -18.06 -16.82 21.02
CA ILE A 378 -17.40 -15.58 20.61
C ILE A 378 -18.32 -14.76 19.69
N TYR A 379 -18.93 -15.39 18.69
CA TYR A 379 -19.80 -14.70 17.75
C TYR A 379 -21.04 -14.11 18.42
N ARG A 380 -21.68 -14.85 19.35
CA ARG A 380 -22.80 -14.34 20.16
C ARG A 380 -22.41 -13.10 20.95
N ALA A 381 -21.25 -13.15 21.62
CA ALA A 381 -20.76 -12.04 22.41
C ALA A 381 -20.49 -10.78 21.57
N LEU A 382 -19.92 -10.94 20.36
CA LEU A 382 -19.56 -9.83 19.49
C LEU A 382 -20.73 -9.33 18.65
N ALA A 383 -21.58 -10.23 18.14
CA ALA A 383 -22.68 -9.89 17.25
C ALA A 383 -23.85 -9.19 17.95
N ALA A 384 -23.83 -9.11 19.27
CA ALA A 384 -24.83 -8.37 20.04
C ALA A 384 -24.88 -6.87 19.66
N ASP A 385 -23.74 -6.26 19.36
CA ASP A 385 -23.63 -4.83 19.04
C ASP A 385 -22.72 -4.52 17.85
N ARG A 386 -22.10 -5.53 17.20
CA ARG A 386 -21.09 -5.35 16.14
C ARG A 386 -21.23 -6.38 15.04
N ASP A 387 -20.85 -6.00 13.84
CA ASP A 387 -20.64 -6.94 12.76
C ASP A 387 -19.30 -7.67 12.94
N VAL A 388 -19.18 -8.86 12.37
CA VAL A 388 -18.01 -9.72 12.59
C VAL A 388 -17.41 -10.15 11.27
N ILE A 389 -16.09 -9.96 11.14
CA ILE A 389 -15.27 -10.56 10.08
C ILE A 389 -14.32 -11.54 10.75
N SER A 390 -14.41 -12.81 10.38
CA SER A 390 -13.65 -13.92 10.98
C SER A 390 -12.72 -14.51 9.93
N VAL A 391 -11.40 -14.26 10.05
CA VAL A 391 -10.37 -14.64 9.06
C VAL A 391 -9.52 -15.76 9.65
N HIS A 392 -9.47 -16.91 8.99
CA HIS A 392 -8.88 -18.13 9.54
C HIS A 392 -7.82 -18.77 8.66
N ILE A 393 -7.01 -19.62 9.30
CA ILE A 393 -6.05 -20.50 8.63
C ILE A 393 -6.72 -21.25 7.48
N ALA A 394 -5.94 -21.48 6.41
CA ALA A 394 -6.39 -22.21 5.23
C ALA A 394 -7.08 -23.54 5.56
N GLU A 395 -8.22 -23.79 4.92
CA GLU A 395 -9.02 -25.02 5.06
C GLU A 395 -8.20 -26.28 4.77
N THR A 396 -7.27 -26.19 3.81
CA THR A 396 -6.34 -27.28 3.46
C THR A 396 -5.39 -27.68 4.59
N LEU A 397 -5.15 -26.78 5.57
CA LEU A 397 -4.26 -27.01 6.71
C LEU A 397 -5.01 -27.33 8.00
N SER A 398 -6.22 -26.83 8.18
CA SER A 398 -7.00 -27.00 9.41
C SER A 398 -8.50 -26.91 9.16
N GLN A 399 -9.29 -27.65 9.94
CA GLN A 399 -10.77 -27.53 9.94
C GLN A 399 -11.28 -26.27 10.66
N THR A 400 -10.40 -25.35 11.09
CA THR A 400 -10.75 -24.14 11.83
C THR A 400 -11.79 -23.31 11.10
N VAL A 401 -11.57 -22.99 9.83
CA VAL A 401 -12.49 -22.18 9.02
C VAL A 401 -13.83 -22.90 8.79
N VAL A 402 -13.82 -24.22 8.70
CA VAL A 402 -15.06 -25.03 8.56
C VAL A 402 -15.90 -24.93 9.82
N HIS A 403 -15.29 -25.06 11.01
CA HIS A 403 -15.98 -24.91 12.28
C HIS A 403 -16.49 -23.47 12.48
N ALA A 404 -15.71 -22.46 12.06
CA ALA A 404 -16.11 -21.06 12.09
C ALA A 404 -17.35 -20.80 11.20
N ARG A 405 -17.36 -21.34 9.96
CA ARG A 405 -18.52 -21.23 9.05
C ARG A 405 -19.76 -21.91 9.62
N ALA A 406 -19.60 -23.13 10.13
CA ALA A 406 -20.71 -23.85 10.74
C ALA A 406 -21.29 -23.12 11.96
N ALA A 407 -20.45 -22.49 12.78
CA ALA A 407 -20.86 -21.65 13.89
C ALA A 407 -21.62 -20.40 13.44
N ALA A 408 -21.14 -19.76 12.39
CA ALA A 408 -21.77 -18.56 11.80
C ALA A 408 -23.18 -18.90 11.27
N GLU A 409 -23.30 -19.98 10.48
CA GLU A 409 -24.59 -20.42 9.90
C GLU A 409 -25.61 -20.79 10.97
N GLU A 410 -25.21 -21.57 11.98
CA GLU A 410 -26.09 -22.00 13.05
C GLU A 410 -26.48 -20.88 14.00
N GLY A 411 -25.55 -19.99 14.32
CA GLY A 411 -25.74 -18.91 15.30
C GLY A 411 -26.45 -17.68 14.77
N LEU A 412 -26.41 -17.43 13.45
CA LEU A 412 -26.92 -16.20 12.85
C LEU A 412 -28.38 -15.86 13.19
N PRO A 413 -29.33 -16.80 13.19
CA PRO A 413 -30.73 -16.52 13.57
C PRO A 413 -30.88 -16.04 15.01
N GLU A 414 -30.16 -16.65 15.95
CA GLU A 414 -30.16 -16.26 17.35
C GLU A 414 -29.51 -14.87 17.54
N MET A 415 -28.36 -14.61 16.90
CA MET A 415 -27.68 -13.33 16.95
C MET A 415 -28.56 -12.21 16.38
N GLN A 416 -29.28 -12.47 15.27
CA GLN A 416 -30.24 -11.56 14.70
C GLN A 416 -31.39 -11.25 15.65
N HIS A 417 -31.89 -12.23 16.33
CA HIS A 417 -32.94 -12.05 17.34
C HIS A 417 -32.44 -11.19 18.52
N LEU A 418 -31.23 -11.44 19.00
CA LEU A 418 -30.61 -10.66 20.10
C LEU A 418 -30.36 -9.22 19.72
N ARG A 419 -29.95 -8.94 18.48
CA ARG A 419 -29.71 -7.56 17.96
C ARG A 419 -31.03 -6.83 17.70
N GLY A 420 -32.12 -7.54 17.41
CA GLY A 420 -33.42 -7.01 17.03
C GLY A 420 -33.61 -6.88 15.51
N GLU A 421 -34.87 -6.63 15.11
CA GLU A 421 -35.26 -6.63 13.69
C GLU A 421 -34.76 -5.35 12.92
N ALA A 422 -34.42 -4.31 13.65
CA ALA A 422 -34.07 -3.02 13.03
C ALA A 422 -32.63 -2.99 12.43
N GLU A 423 -31.73 -3.87 12.89
CA GLU A 423 -30.34 -3.90 12.46
C GLU A 423 -29.93 -5.31 12.04
N GLN A 424 -29.55 -5.48 10.78
CA GLN A 424 -29.07 -6.76 10.29
C GLN A 424 -27.69 -7.10 10.88
N VAL A 425 -27.53 -8.34 11.36
CA VAL A 425 -26.21 -8.88 11.76
C VAL A 425 -25.46 -9.31 10.51
N ILE A 426 -24.28 -8.74 10.32
CA ILE A 426 -23.36 -9.15 9.26
C ILE A 426 -22.22 -9.93 9.91
N LEU A 427 -22.13 -11.22 9.61
CA LEU A 427 -21.04 -12.09 10.00
C LEU A 427 -20.47 -12.75 8.76
N ARG A 428 -19.18 -12.54 8.50
CA ARG A 428 -18.45 -13.08 7.33
C ARG A 428 -17.28 -13.90 7.78
N VAL A 429 -17.16 -15.11 7.25
CA VAL A 429 -16.03 -16.01 7.52
C VAL A 429 -15.19 -16.17 6.27
N VAL A 430 -13.91 -15.78 6.37
CA VAL A 430 -12.96 -15.73 5.27
C VAL A 430 -11.88 -16.81 5.47
N ASP A 431 -11.67 -17.63 4.46
CA ASP A 431 -10.49 -18.48 4.36
C ASP A 431 -9.31 -17.62 3.85
N SER A 432 -8.28 -17.50 4.67
CA SER A 432 -7.09 -16.72 4.29
C SER A 432 -6.28 -17.35 3.15
N ASN A 433 -6.50 -18.62 2.83
CA ASN A 433 -5.59 -19.41 2.00
C ASN A 433 -4.13 -19.33 2.46
N SER A 434 -3.92 -19.10 3.75
CA SER A 434 -2.60 -18.89 4.33
C SER A 434 -2.54 -19.40 5.77
N VAL A 435 -1.41 -19.20 6.41
CA VAL A 435 -1.12 -19.51 7.80
C VAL A 435 -0.06 -18.56 8.33
N SER A 436 0.06 -18.44 9.66
CA SER A 436 1.10 -17.64 10.31
C SER A 436 1.11 -16.20 9.77
N LEU A 437 2.22 -15.77 9.23
CA LEU A 437 2.48 -14.42 8.73
C LEU A 437 1.44 -13.91 7.74
N GLY A 438 1.01 -14.74 6.80
CA GLY A 438 0.04 -14.36 5.79
C GLY A 438 -1.37 -14.21 6.33
N LEU A 439 -1.79 -15.10 7.23
CA LEU A 439 -3.05 -14.99 7.96
C LEU A 439 -3.04 -13.75 8.87
N GLY A 440 -1.96 -13.55 9.64
CA GLY A 440 -1.82 -12.39 10.52
C GLY A 440 -1.90 -11.06 9.77
N MET A 441 -1.29 -11.00 8.59
CA MET A 441 -1.34 -9.84 7.71
C MET A 441 -2.78 -9.52 7.27
N LEU A 442 -3.53 -10.52 6.80
CA LEU A 442 -4.93 -10.34 6.40
C LEU A 442 -5.83 -9.93 7.58
N ALA A 443 -5.65 -10.54 8.75
CA ALA A 443 -6.39 -10.15 9.95
C ALA A 443 -6.12 -8.69 10.36
N LEU A 444 -4.85 -8.25 10.26
CA LEU A 444 -4.45 -6.87 10.53
C LEU A 444 -5.05 -5.90 9.51
N PHE A 445 -5.04 -6.25 8.22
CA PHE A 445 -5.65 -5.44 7.17
C PHE A 445 -7.16 -5.31 7.36
N ALA A 446 -7.86 -6.41 7.69
CA ALA A 446 -9.28 -6.38 8.03
C ALA A 446 -9.57 -5.41 9.17
N ALA A 447 -8.77 -5.46 10.25
CA ALA A 447 -8.96 -4.58 11.40
C ALA A 447 -8.69 -3.10 11.07
N ARG A 448 -7.70 -2.82 10.23
CA ARG A 448 -7.40 -1.47 9.77
C ARG A 448 -8.51 -0.90 8.89
N MET A 449 -9.04 -1.70 7.96
CA MET A 449 -10.18 -1.31 7.12
C MET A 449 -11.45 -1.11 7.96
N ALA A 450 -11.71 -1.98 8.94
CA ALA A 450 -12.82 -1.83 9.88
C ALA A 450 -12.73 -0.51 10.66
N ARG A 451 -11.57 -0.18 11.20
CA ARG A 451 -11.33 1.09 11.91
C ARG A 451 -11.43 2.33 11.01
N ARG A 452 -11.27 2.18 9.70
CA ARG A 452 -11.55 3.22 8.70
C ARG A 452 -13.02 3.31 8.31
N GLY A 453 -13.88 2.50 8.91
CA GLY A 453 -15.32 2.51 8.69
C GLY A 453 -15.78 1.80 7.43
N LEU A 454 -14.94 0.95 6.83
CA LEU A 454 -15.39 0.14 5.70
C LEU A 454 -16.44 -0.88 6.17
N GLU A 455 -17.43 -1.10 5.31
CA GLU A 455 -18.48 -2.10 5.54
C GLU A 455 -17.92 -3.53 5.43
N PRO A 456 -18.46 -4.50 6.17
CA PRO A 456 -17.95 -5.88 6.20
C PRO A 456 -17.78 -6.52 4.82
N ASP A 457 -18.74 -6.37 3.92
CA ASP A 457 -18.68 -6.97 2.59
C ASP A 457 -17.58 -6.34 1.73
N VAL A 458 -17.35 -5.02 1.85
CA VAL A 458 -16.25 -4.31 1.18
C VAL A 458 -14.90 -4.78 1.71
N ILE A 459 -14.78 -4.96 3.03
CA ILE A 459 -13.55 -5.50 3.63
C ILE A 459 -13.27 -6.90 3.08
N VAL A 460 -14.29 -7.77 3.00
CA VAL A 460 -14.13 -9.13 2.47
C VAL A 460 -13.67 -9.10 1.01
N GLU A 461 -14.27 -8.27 0.15
CA GLU A 461 -13.83 -8.09 -1.23
C GLU A 461 -12.34 -7.74 -1.34
N HIS A 462 -11.88 -6.79 -0.51
CA HIS A 462 -10.46 -6.43 -0.45
C HIS A 462 -9.58 -7.59 0.02
N LEU A 463 -9.96 -8.29 1.09
CA LEU A 463 -9.19 -9.43 1.60
C LEU A 463 -9.07 -10.55 0.54
N GLU A 464 -10.14 -10.83 -0.19
CA GLU A 464 -10.14 -11.82 -1.27
C GLU A 464 -9.22 -11.44 -2.44
N ALA A 465 -9.19 -10.16 -2.79
CA ALA A 465 -8.29 -9.63 -3.80
C ALA A 465 -6.82 -9.64 -3.35
N MET A 466 -6.56 -9.37 -2.06
CA MET A 466 -5.22 -9.29 -1.49
C MET A 466 -4.59 -10.66 -1.23
N ARG A 467 -5.37 -11.65 -0.76
CA ARG A 467 -4.85 -12.95 -0.27
C ARG A 467 -3.99 -13.69 -1.27
N SER A 468 -4.29 -13.61 -2.57
CA SER A 468 -3.52 -14.27 -3.65
C SER A 468 -2.18 -13.57 -3.97
N ARG A 469 -1.99 -12.34 -3.49
CA ARG A 469 -0.78 -11.51 -3.69
C ARG A 469 0.12 -11.46 -2.47
N ILE A 470 -0.24 -12.15 -1.39
CA ILE A 470 0.64 -12.30 -0.23
C ILE A 470 1.61 -13.44 -0.53
N HIS A 471 2.89 -13.10 -0.66
CA HIS A 471 3.96 -14.06 -0.87
C HIS A 471 4.51 -14.54 0.47
N VAL A 472 4.37 -15.83 0.77
CA VAL A 472 4.87 -16.45 2.00
C VAL A 472 5.95 -17.46 1.66
N PHE A 473 7.21 -17.20 2.08
CA PHE A 473 8.31 -18.13 1.94
C PHE A 473 9.04 -18.30 3.26
N PHE A 474 9.46 -19.54 3.53
CA PHE A 474 10.16 -19.89 4.77
C PHE A 474 11.17 -21.02 4.56
N ALA A 475 12.20 -21.02 5.37
CA ALA A 475 13.21 -22.08 5.41
C ALA A 475 13.08 -22.85 6.72
N VAL A 476 13.06 -24.17 6.63
CA VAL A 476 12.98 -25.07 7.79
C VAL A 476 14.31 -25.77 8.03
N ASN A 477 14.54 -26.17 9.28
CA ASN A 477 15.72 -26.99 9.61
C ASN A 477 15.59 -28.42 9.10
N THR A 478 14.38 -28.99 9.21
CA THR A 478 14.04 -30.35 8.78
C THR A 478 12.58 -30.38 8.34
N LEU A 479 12.22 -31.31 7.48
CA LEU A 479 10.83 -31.57 7.07
C LEU A 479 10.08 -32.50 8.06
N ASP A 480 10.76 -33.03 9.08
CA ASP A 480 10.20 -34.05 9.97
C ASP A 480 8.96 -33.55 10.72
N TYR A 481 8.96 -32.29 11.17
CA TYR A 481 7.83 -31.70 11.88
C TYR A 481 6.59 -31.57 10.98
N LEU A 482 6.76 -31.09 9.75
CA LEU A 482 5.70 -31.01 8.75
C LEU A 482 5.18 -32.39 8.34
N ALA A 483 6.09 -33.37 8.22
CA ALA A 483 5.74 -34.73 7.86
C ALA A 483 4.94 -35.44 8.97
N ARG A 484 5.40 -35.34 10.23
CA ARG A 484 4.73 -35.92 11.41
C ARG A 484 3.37 -35.24 11.63
N GLY A 485 3.29 -33.94 11.43
CA GLY A 485 2.05 -33.18 11.54
C GLY A 485 1.07 -33.38 10.37
N GLY A 486 1.50 -34.02 9.28
CA GLY A 486 0.68 -34.25 8.10
C GLY A 486 0.41 -32.99 7.26
N ARG A 487 1.06 -31.85 7.54
CA ARG A 487 0.91 -30.55 6.85
C ARG A 487 2.02 -30.28 5.84
N ILE A 488 2.74 -31.31 5.45
CA ILE A 488 3.85 -31.20 4.47
C ILE A 488 3.36 -30.89 3.03
N GLY A 489 2.11 -31.18 2.71
CA GLY A 489 1.52 -30.90 1.38
C GLY A 489 2.38 -31.42 0.23
N LYS A 490 2.58 -30.56 -0.78
CA LYS A 490 3.49 -30.83 -1.92
C LYS A 490 4.96 -30.76 -1.55
N GLY A 491 5.33 -30.35 -0.33
CA GLY A 491 6.67 -30.41 0.21
C GLY A 491 7.23 -31.84 0.34
N ARG A 492 6.37 -32.87 0.26
CA ARG A 492 6.78 -34.30 0.20
C ARG A 492 7.76 -34.60 -0.94
N ALA A 493 7.73 -33.81 -2.01
CA ALA A 493 8.67 -33.97 -3.13
C ALA A 493 10.15 -33.80 -2.72
N PHE A 494 10.42 -33.19 -1.57
CA PHE A 494 11.76 -32.98 -1.04
C PHE A 494 12.16 -34.00 0.05
N ILE A 495 11.29 -34.97 0.38
CA ILE A 495 11.63 -36.05 1.31
C ILE A 495 12.69 -36.96 0.65
N GLY A 496 13.92 -36.97 1.18
CA GLY A 496 15.03 -37.77 0.69
C GLY A 496 16.30 -37.46 1.49
N ASN A 497 17.45 -37.88 0.97
CA ASN A 497 18.75 -37.64 1.65
C ASN A 497 19.07 -36.12 1.64
N LEU A 498 18.66 -35.39 2.69
CA LEU A 498 18.83 -33.95 2.86
C LEU A 498 20.11 -33.55 3.58
N LEU A 499 21.16 -34.38 3.56
CA LEU A 499 22.38 -34.06 4.27
C LEU A 499 22.98 -32.72 3.80
N GLY A 500 22.91 -31.70 4.67
CA GLY A 500 23.38 -30.34 4.39
C GLY A 500 22.51 -29.51 3.45
N ILE A 501 21.33 -30.00 3.06
CA ILE A 501 20.35 -29.26 2.22
C ILE A 501 19.30 -28.64 3.14
N LYS A 502 18.98 -27.36 2.90
CA LYS A 502 17.88 -26.64 3.55
C LYS A 502 16.75 -26.43 2.53
N PRO A 503 15.57 -27.03 2.77
CA PRO A 503 14.40 -26.79 1.93
C PRO A 503 13.87 -25.38 2.15
N ILE A 504 13.44 -24.77 1.05
CA ILE A 504 12.68 -23.53 1.04
C ILE A 504 11.26 -23.88 0.60
N LEU A 505 10.33 -23.49 1.44
CA LEU A 505 8.91 -23.77 1.29
C LEU A 505 8.15 -22.45 1.10
N GLY A 506 6.99 -22.54 0.49
CA GLY A 506 6.03 -21.46 0.40
C GLY A 506 4.63 -21.94 0.75
N VAL A 507 3.74 -20.99 1.03
CA VAL A 507 2.30 -21.25 1.12
C VAL A 507 1.67 -20.78 -0.19
N VAL A 508 1.15 -21.70 -0.96
CA VAL A 508 0.54 -21.43 -2.26
C VAL A 508 -0.87 -22.01 -2.29
N ASN A 509 -1.88 -21.18 -2.46
CA ASN A 509 -3.29 -21.58 -2.41
C ASN A 509 -3.64 -22.40 -1.15
N GLY A 510 -3.14 -21.98 0.00
CA GLY A 510 -3.39 -22.64 1.26
C GLY A 510 -2.53 -23.88 1.54
N GLU A 511 -1.73 -24.37 0.59
CA GLU A 511 -0.91 -25.57 0.77
C GLU A 511 0.57 -25.23 0.99
N VAL A 512 1.23 -26.00 1.86
CA VAL A 512 2.68 -25.96 1.98
C VAL A 512 3.31 -26.62 0.75
N THR A 513 4.05 -25.83 -0.01
CA THR A 513 4.63 -26.24 -1.29
C THR A 513 6.16 -26.12 -1.23
N ALA A 514 6.84 -27.11 -1.82
CA ALA A 514 8.27 -27.04 -2.05
C ALA A 514 8.57 -26.05 -3.16
N VAL A 515 9.34 -25.00 -2.85
CA VAL A 515 9.69 -23.94 -3.81
C VAL A 515 11.11 -24.11 -4.30
N ASP A 516 12.06 -24.35 -3.38
CA ASP A 516 13.47 -24.49 -3.73
C ASP A 516 14.25 -25.23 -2.62
N LYS A 517 15.53 -25.45 -2.85
CA LYS A 517 16.47 -26.04 -1.88
C LYS A 517 17.85 -25.43 -2.01
N VAL A 518 18.51 -25.18 -0.91
CA VAL A 518 19.86 -24.62 -0.89
C VAL A 518 20.81 -25.48 -0.07
N ARG A 519 22.10 -25.40 -0.37
CA ARG A 519 23.12 -26.11 0.40
C ARG A 519 23.63 -25.21 1.52
N GLY A 520 23.45 -25.65 2.77
CA GLY A 520 23.87 -24.93 3.98
C GLY A 520 22.88 -23.83 4.41
N GLY A 521 22.77 -23.61 5.72
CA GLY A 521 21.78 -22.66 6.30
C GLY A 521 22.02 -21.20 5.94
N ARG A 522 23.29 -20.81 5.68
CA ARG A 522 23.63 -19.41 5.34
C ARG A 522 23.07 -18.97 3.97
N ALA A 523 22.86 -19.90 3.05
CA ALA A 523 22.36 -19.63 1.71
C ALA A 523 20.82 -19.48 1.67
N ALA A 524 20.09 -19.93 2.72
CA ALA A 524 18.63 -19.94 2.71
C ALA A 524 18.02 -18.53 2.64
N GLN A 525 18.50 -17.59 3.44
CA GLN A 525 17.93 -16.25 3.50
C GLN A 525 18.19 -15.40 2.24
N PRO A 526 19.41 -15.36 1.67
CA PRO A 526 19.60 -14.73 0.36
C PRO A 526 18.66 -15.30 -0.71
N ARG A 527 18.46 -16.62 -0.71
CA ARG A 527 17.54 -17.25 -1.66
C ARG A 527 16.07 -16.87 -1.44
N LEU A 528 15.64 -16.67 -0.19
CA LEU A 528 14.33 -16.12 0.10
C LEU A 528 14.14 -14.72 -0.53
N ILE A 529 15.17 -13.86 -0.43
CA ILE A 529 15.13 -12.53 -1.06
C ILE A 529 14.97 -12.62 -2.58
N GLU A 530 15.73 -13.52 -3.24
CA GLU A 530 15.60 -13.73 -4.69
C GLU A 530 14.19 -14.21 -5.07
N LEU A 531 13.58 -15.10 -4.29
CA LEU A 531 12.22 -15.58 -4.52
C LEU A 531 11.17 -14.46 -4.36
N PHE A 532 11.34 -13.60 -3.37
CA PHE A 532 10.46 -12.44 -3.22
C PHE A 532 10.60 -11.45 -4.39
N ARG A 533 11.82 -11.19 -4.85
CA ARG A 533 12.08 -10.30 -5.99
C ARG A 533 11.44 -10.80 -7.30
N ALA A 534 11.17 -12.08 -7.42
CA ALA A 534 10.48 -12.63 -8.59
C ALA A 534 8.99 -12.23 -8.68
N GLY A 535 8.37 -11.79 -7.58
CA GLY A 535 6.95 -11.43 -7.54
C GLY A 535 6.65 -10.05 -6.96
N ILE A 536 7.69 -9.32 -6.50
CA ILE A 536 7.57 -8.03 -5.80
C ILE A 536 8.57 -7.06 -6.42
N ASP A 537 8.09 -5.90 -6.81
CA ASP A 537 8.90 -4.78 -7.25
C ASP A 537 9.65 -4.18 -6.05
N PRO A 538 10.99 -4.17 -6.03
CA PRO A 538 11.77 -3.69 -4.89
C PRO A 538 11.57 -2.21 -4.56
N GLU A 539 11.21 -1.41 -5.54
CA GLU A 539 11.10 0.05 -5.42
C GLU A 539 9.74 0.52 -4.90
N ARG A 540 8.71 -0.34 -5.01
CA ARG A 540 7.39 0.00 -4.52
C ARG A 540 7.23 -0.39 -3.04
N PRO A 541 6.44 0.37 -2.25
CA PRO A 541 6.20 0.07 -0.84
C PRO A 541 5.70 -1.36 -0.62
N VAL A 542 6.29 -2.05 0.35
CA VAL A 542 5.88 -3.39 0.77
C VAL A 542 5.58 -3.45 2.26
N VAL A 543 4.55 -4.20 2.64
CA VAL A 543 4.26 -4.58 4.03
C VAL A 543 4.88 -5.95 4.29
N VAL A 544 5.58 -6.08 5.41
CA VAL A 544 6.40 -7.24 5.72
C VAL A 544 6.09 -7.79 7.11
N ASN A 545 5.85 -9.09 7.18
CA ASN A 545 5.86 -9.83 8.43
C ASN A 545 6.99 -10.86 8.40
N VAL A 546 7.84 -10.89 9.42
CA VAL A 546 8.90 -11.90 9.63
C VAL A 546 8.52 -12.75 10.84
N ALA A 547 8.62 -14.08 10.72
CA ALA A 547 8.44 -14.94 11.88
C ALA A 547 9.55 -15.98 12.01
N HIS A 548 9.74 -16.44 13.26
CA HIS A 548 10.72 -17.46 13.58
C HIS A 548 10.21 -18.43 14.65
N ALA A 549 10.68 -19.67 14.57
CA ALA A 549 10.49 -20.69 15.57
C ALA A 549 11.78 -20.83 16.40
N LYS A 550 11.85 -20.18 17.57
CA LYS A 550 13.04 -20.18 18.46
C LYS A 550 14.37 -19.81 17.74
N ALA A 551 14.31 -18.85 16.80
CA ALA A 551 15.46 -18.48 15.98
C ALA A 551 15.60 -16.96 15.78
N PRO A 552 15.64 -16.13 16.87
CA PRO A 552 15.58 -14.67 16.76
C PRO A 552 16.75 -14.07 15.98
N VAL A 553 17.97 -14.61 16.13
CA VAL A 553 19.16 -14.12 15.39
C VAL A 553 18.99 -14.29 13.87
N TRP A 554 18.34 -15.36 13.44
CA TRP A 554 18.07 -15.58 12.03
C TRP A 554 16.92 -14.67 11.53
N ALA A 555 15.93 -14.41 12.36
CA ALA A 555 14.87 -13.44 12.05
C ALA A 555 15.43 -12.03 11.88
N ASP A 556 16.31 -11.58 12.78
CA ASP A 556 16.98 -10.28 12.68
C ASP A 556 17.81 -10.14 11.40
N ARG A 557 18.53 -11.22 11.04
CA ARG A 557 19.28 -11.24 9.79
C ARG A 557 18.37 -11.15 8.57
N LEU A 558 17.26 -11.91 8.54
CA LEU A 558 16.29 -11.87 7.44
C LEU A 558 15.67 -10.48 7.33
N ARG A 559 15.27 -9.88 8.47
CA ARG A 559 14.78 -8.50 8.55
C ARG A 559 15.76 -7.53 7.89
N GLY A 560 17.03 -7.57 8.26
CA GLY A 560 18.06 -6.69 7.71
C GLY A 560 18.30 -6.90 6.20
N LEU A 561 18.15 -8.13 5.69
CA LEU A 561 18.22 -8.40 4.26
C LEU A 561 17.01 -7.84 3.52
N ILE A 562 15.80 -7.99 4.06
CA ILE A 562 14.57 -7.45 3.48
C ILE A 562 14.65 -5.93 3.40
N GLN A 563 15.01 -5.24 4.49
CA GLN A 563 15.13 -3.78 4.54
C GLN A 563 16.17 -3.22 3.55
N LYS A 564 17.20 -4.00 3.22
CA LYS A 564 18.19 -3.62 2.19
C LYS A 564 17.74 -3.92 0.76
N SER A 565 16.73 -4.73 0.58
CA SER A 565 16.33 -5.28 -0.72
C SER A 565 15.01 -4.77 -1.24
N PHE A 566 14.20 -4.11 -0.39
CA PHE A 566 12.86 -3.64 -0.70
C PHE A 566 12.57 -2.31 -0.02
N SER A 567 11.70 -1.51 -0.61
CA SER A 567 11.12 -0.30 -0.01
C SER A 567 10.08 -0.71 1.05
N VAL A 568 10.52 -0.86 2.31
CA VAL A 568 9.69 -1.39 3.40
C VAL A 568 8.86 -0.28 4.04
N ALA A 569 7.55 -0.30 3.83
CA ALA A 569 6.59 0.63 4.45
C ALA A 569 6.29 0.24 5.91
N GLU A 570 6.21 -1.05 6.20
CA GLU A 570 5.95 -1.58 7.54
C GLU A 570 6.59 -2.94 7.71
N LEU A 571 7.16 -3.19 8.88
CA LEU A 571 7.79 -4.47 9.21
C LEU A 571 7.47 -4.91 10.64
N THR A 572 6.87 -6.10 10.75
CA THR A 572 6.59 -6.78 12.02
C THR A 572 7.48 -8.01 12.16
N VAL A 573 7.98 -8.28 13.36
CA VAL A 573 8.70 -9.52 13.69
C VAL A 573 7.96 -10.24 14.81
N ALA A 574 7.69 -11.54 14.64
CA ALA A 574 6.98 -12.36 15.60
C ALA A 574 7.67 -13.70 15.87
N GLU A 575 7.48 -14.27 17.03
CA GLU A 575 7.80 -15.67 17.31
C GLU A 575 6.59 -16.55 17.00
N MET A 576 6.79 -17.61 16.21
CA MET A 576 5.74 -18.58 15.86
C MET A 576 5.18 -19.24 17.12
N GLY A 577 3.87 -19.24 17.24
CA GLY A 577 3.15 -19.86 18.35
C GLY A 577 3.26 -21.39 18.40
N PRO A 578 2.80 -21.98 19.49
CA PRO A 578 2.82 -23.44 19.72
C PRO A 578 2.23 -24.28 18.59
N VAL A 579 1.08 -23.88 18.02
CA VAL A 579 0.43 -24.62 16.94
C VAL A 579 1.29 -24.61 15.67
N VAL A 580 1.69 -23.41 15.21
CA VAL A 580 2.56 -23.29 14.01
C VAL A 580 3.90 -23.96 14.27
N GLY A 581 4.48 -23.74 15.45
CA GLY A 581 5.74 -24.34 15.89
C GLY A 581 5.73 -25.88 15.90
N THR A 582 4.59 -26.52 16.24
CA THR A 582 4.41 -27.98 16.19
C THR A 582 4.69 -28.53 14.79
N HIS A 583 4.27 -27.81 13.75
CA HIS A 583 4.40 -28.23 12.35
C HIS A 583 5.66 -27.69 11.66
N ALA A 584 6.04 -26.45 11.94
CA ALA A 584 7.22 -25.83 11.34
C ALA A 584 8.54 -26.30 11.97
N GLY A 585 8.53 -26.58 13.27
CA GLY A 585 9.69 -27.00 14.05
C GLY A 585 10.68 -25.88 14.37
N PRO A 586 11.51 -26.06 15.40
CA PRO A 586 12.48 -25.06 15.84
C PRO A 586 13.55 -24.78 14.78
N GLY A 587 13.99 -23.51 14.72
CA GLY A 587 14.94 -23.02 13.72
C GLY A 587 14.33 -22.62 12.39
N THR A 588 13.00 -22.72 12.23
CA THR A 588 12.29 -22.18 11.06
C THR A 588 12.30 -20.66 11.09
N VAL A 589 12.54 -20.05 9.93
CA VAL A 589 12.48 -18.60 9.71
C VAL A 589 11.84 -18.32 8.36
N GLY A 590 10.93 -17.37 8.31
CA GLY A 590 10.26 -16.96 7.08
C GLY A 590 9.76 -15.54 7.10
N ALA A 591 9.23 -15.14 5.96
CA ALA A 591 8.56 -13.86 5.82
C ALA A 591 7.32 -13.98 4.93
N ALA A 592 6.36 -13.08 5.18
CA ALA A 592 5.28 -12.76 4.27
C ALA A 592 5.49 -11.33 3.77
N LEU A 593 5.41 -11.15 2.46
CA LEU A 593 5.49 -9.84 1.82
C LEU A 593 4.23 -9.59 1.01
N PHE A 594 3.69 -8.40 1.16
CA PHE A 594 2.56 -7.91 0.39
C PHE A 594 2.87 -6.55 -0.20
N GLN A 595 2.65 -6.41 -1.49
CA GLN A 595 2.79 -5.14 -2.19
C GLN A 595 1.40 -4.56 -2.48
N PRO A 596 0.98 -3.54 -1.72
CA PRO A 596 -0.30 -2.89 -1.98
C PRO A 596 -0.29 -2.15 -3.31
N THR A 597 -1.45 -2.06 -3.95
CA THR A 597 -1.68 -1.07 -5.01
C THR A 597 -1.77 0.33 -4.41
N ALA A 598 -1.76 1.37 -5.24
CA ALA A 598 -1.93 2.74 -4.77
C ALA A 598 -3.25 2.94 -4.00
N ASP A 599 -4.32 2.28 -4.44
CA ASP A 599 -5.65 2.36 -3.81
C ASP A 599 -5.74 1.54 -2.50
N GLU A 600 -4.88 0.54 -2.32
CA GLU A 600 -4.86 -0.32 -1.14
C GLU A 600 -3.93 0.21 -0.04
N LEU A 601 -2.88 0.94 -0.42
CA LEU A 601 -1.88 1.42 0.53
C LEU A 601 -2.51 2.18 1.72
N PRO A 602 -3.45 3.12 1.50
CA PRO A 602 -4.13 3.80 2.60
C PRO A 602 -4.96 2.86 3.47
N LEU A 603 -5.53 1.81 2.88
CA LEU A 603 -6.40 0.87 3.60
C LEU A 603 -5.61 -0.03 4.55
N VAL A 604 -4.39 -0.39 4.16
CA VAL A 604 -3.53 -1.33 4.92
C VAL A 604 -2.47 -0.64 5.78
N ALA A 605 -2.19 0.65 5.56
CA ALA A 605 -1.24 1.42 6.35
C ALA A 605 -1.63 1.49 7.84
N PRO A 606 -0.68 1.61 8.76
CA PRO A 606 -0.97 1.89 10.17
C PRO A 606 -1.86 3.13 10.31
N LEU A 607 -2.82 3.06 11.22
CA LEU A 607 -3.57 4.26 11.60
C LEU A 607 -2.71 5.14 12.49
N PRO A 608 -2.81 6.47 12.39
CA PRO A 608 -2.17 7.35 13.34
C PRO A 608 -2.63 6.98 14.75
N GLU A 609 -1.70 6.98 15.70
CA GLU A 609 -2.06 6.79 17.11
C GLU A 609 -3.02 7.92 17.51
N ILE A 610 -4.19 7.56 18.02
CA ILE A 610 -5.10 8.53 18.63
C ILE A 610 -4.42 8.96 19.94
N PRO A 611 -4.11 10.26 20.12
CA PRO A 611 -3.41 10.76 21.28
C PRO A 611 -4.16 10.52 22.59
#